data_756848c6cd9acd23ee58437a55298abc
#
_entry.id   756848c6cd9acd23ee58437a55298abc
#
_cell.length_a   1.000
_cell.length_b   1.000
_cell.length_c   1.000
_cell.angle_alpha   90.00
_cell.angle_beta   90.00
_cell.angle_gamma   90.00
#
_symmetry.space_group_name_H-M   'P 1'
#
loop_
_entity.id
_entity.type
_entity.pdbx_description
1 polymer ?
#
loop_
_entity_poly.entity_id
_entity_poly.type
_entity_poly.pdbx_seq_one_letter_code
_entity_poly.pdbx_strand_id
1 'polypeptide(L)'
;PRATQKRLKDHNSGRLLLEKCVENWGLPLDSIEVLRTEHRAPYLSWISGVWRNEPLPGISIGHCEGWAVCALVEPGYWIGIDAEKKNRQIQSNAFEMMAKGEELNFLIENSKMAIKIWTAKEAVQKAEKLGMHLNPRDINLDNYKVESFIHDDLFVSVSWRKAGEN
;
A
#
# COMPACT_ATOMS: atom_id res chain seq x y z
N PRO A 1 24.19 -6.00 -2.49
CA PRO A 1 23.79 -5.51 -3.81
C PRO A 1 23.32 -4.08 -3.66
N ARG A 2 24.00 -3.16 -4.36
CA ARG A 2 23.65 -1.74 -4.33
C ARG A 2 22.26 -1.58 -4.93
N ALA A 3 21.36 -0.87 -4.23
CA ALA A 3 20.10 -0.46 -4.81
C ALA A 3 20.36 0.27 -6.13
N THR A 4 19.59 -0.02 -7.16
CA THR A 4 19.70 0.69 -8.43
C THR A 4 19.37 2.17 -8.20
N GLN A 5 19.92 3.08 -8.99
CA GLN A 5 19.63 4.53 -8.90
C GLN A 5 18.11 4.81 -8.94
N LYS A 6 17.37 4.01 -9.72
CA LYS A 6 15.91 4.07 -9.79
C LYS A 6 15.29 3.79 -8.41
N ARG A 7 15.69 2.71 -7.72
CA ARG A 7 15.17 2.37 -6.38
C ARG A 7 15.49 3.43 -5.33
N LEU A 8 16.66 4.06 -5.43
CA LEU A 8 17.02 5.16 -4.53
C LEU A 8 16.14 6.38 -4.78
N LYS A 9 15.88 6.74 -6.04
CA LYS A 9 15.01 7.85 -6.40
C LYS A 9 13.57 7.59 -5.94
N ASP A 10 13.04 6.41 -6.19
CA ASP A 10 11.69 6.02 -5.77
C ASP A 10 11.55 6.04 -4.24
N HIS A 11 12.56 5.51 -3.53
CA HIS A 11 12.59 5.54 -2.07
C HIS A 11 12.58 6.97 -1.52
N ASN A 12 13.42 7.86 -2.07
CA ASN A 12 13.49 9.25 -1.65
C ASN A 12 12.19 10.01 -1.94
N SER A 13 11.58 9.78 -3.09
CA SER A 13 10.29 10.41 -3.46
C SER A 13 9.17 10.00 -2.50
N GLY A 14 9.09 8.70 -2.16
CA GLY A 14 8.12 8.19 -1.20
C GLY A 14 8.32 8.76 0.21
N ARG A 15 9.57 8.95 0.61
CA ARG A 15 9.89 9.55 1.91
C ARG A 15 9.51 11.02 1.98
N LEU A 16 9.85 11.80 0.97
CA LEU A 16 9.48 13.23 0.89
C LEU A 16 7.95 13.41 0.87
N LEU A 17 7.23 12.54 0.16
CA LEU A 17 5.77 12.58 0.15
C LEU A 17 5.20 12.24 1.53
N LEU A 18 5.74 11.22 2.21
CA LEU A 18 5.31 10.86 3.56
C LEU A 18 5.56 12.01 4.55
N GLU A 19 6.70 12.68 4.49
CA GLU A 19 7.03 13.84 5.33
C GLU A 19 5.95 14.92 5.17
N LYS A 20 5.59 15.26 3.93
CA LYS A 20 4.50 16.22 3.67
C LYS A 20 3.14 15.75 4.21
N CYS A 21 2.83 14.46 4.10
CA CYS A 21 1.59 13.92 4.65
C CYS A 21 1.56 14.02 6.17
N VAL A 22 2.68 13.74 6.84
CA VAL A 22 2.83 13.82 8.30
C VAL A 22 2.73 15.27 8.79
N GLU A 23 3.35 16.22 8.07
CA GLU A 23 3.19 17.65 8.35
C GLU A 23 1.74 18.11 8.21
N ASN A 24 1.07 17.72 7.12
CA ASN A 24 -0.33 18.06 6.90
C ASN A 24 -1.26 17.43 7.94
N TRP A 25 -0.86 16.33 8.55
CA TRP A 25 -1.56 15.72 9.68
C TRP A 25 -1.38 16.52 10.98
N GLY A 26 -0.43 17.45 11.02
CA GLY A 26 -0.12 18.28 12.18
C GLY A 26 0.89 17.66 13.13
N LEU A 27 1.69 16.70 12.68
CA LEU A 27 2.71 16.04 13.50
C LEU A 27 4.10 16.67 13.29
N PRO A 28 4.92 16.76 14.34
CA PRO A 28 6.26 17.32 14.26
C PRO A 28 7.26 16.32 13.67
N LEU A 29 7.78 16.61 12.47
CA LEU A 29 8.68 15.71 11.73
C LEU A 29 9.99 15.41 12.47
N ASP A 30 10.50 16.35 13.23
CA ASP A 30 11.75 16.24 13.99
C ASP A 30 11.65 15.30 15.21
N SER A 31 10.44 14.91 15.56
CA SER A 31 10.13 14.07 16.72
C SER A 31 9.63 12.67 16.34
N ILE A 32 9.56 12.36 15.03
CA ILE A 32 8.99 11.12 14.51
C ILE A 32 9.97 10.42 13.57
N GLU A 33 10.04 9.12 13.69
CA GLU A 33 10.80 8.26 12.78
C GLU A 33 9.89 7.22 12.12
N VAL A 34 10.34 6.74 10.95
CA VAL A 34 9.66 5.67 10.22
C VAL A 34 10.42 4.37 10.45
N LEU A 35 9.80 3.46 11.16
CA LEU A 35 10.30 2.11 11.39
C LEU A 35 9.59 1.10 10.49
N ARG A 36 10.04 -0.15 10.54
CA ARG A 36 9.46 -1.26 9.77
C ARG A 36 9.21 -2.46 10.66
N THR A 37 8.08 -3.13 10.44
CA THR A 37 7.78 -4.43 11.04
C THR A 37 8.72 -5.52 10.49
N GLU A 38 8.67 -6.71 11.05
CA GLU A 38 9.35 -7.92 10.52
C GLU A 38 8.99 -8.21 9.07
N HIS A 39 7.74 -7.94 8.67
CA HIS A 39 7.25 -8.06 7.29
C HIS A 39 7.49 -6.80 6.45
N ARG A 40 8.36 -5.89 6.93
CA ARG A 40 8.80 -4.65 6.27
C ARG A 40 7.70 -3.61 6.05
N ALA A 41 6.54 -3.75 6.67
CA ALA A 41 5.49 -2.74 6.65
C ALA A 41 5.95 -1.48 7.42
N PRO A 42 5.81 -0.27 6.85
CA PRO A 42 6.22 0.96 7.53
C PRO A 42 5.23 1.33 8.64
N TYR A 43 5.73 1.93 9.71
CA TYR A 43 4.95 2.56 10.76
C TYR A 43 5.69 3.75 11.35
N LEU A 44 4.94 4.69 11.93
CA LEU A 44 5.50 5.84 12.63
C LEU A 44 5.79 5.49 14.08
N SER A 45 6.87 6.04 14.60
CA SER A 45 7.27 5.93 16.00
C SER A 45 7.76 7.28 16.51
N TRP A 46 7.52 7.59 17.78
CA TRP A 46 8.18 8.71 18.43
C TRP A 46 9.68 8.39 18.60
N ILE A 47 10.53 9.37 18.30
CA ILE A 47 11.97 9.24 18.52
C ILE A 47 12.25 9.07 20.01
N SER A 48 13.19 8.19 20.35
CA SER A 48 13.60 7.94 21.73
C SER A 48 13.99 9.23 22.45
N GLY A 49 13.45 9.46 23.65
CA GLY A 49 13.67 10.65 24.45
C GLY A 49 12.65 11.77 24.24
N VAL A 50 11.74 11.62 23.28
CA VAL A 50 10.58 12.51 23.12
C VAL A 50 9.51 12.10 24.14
N TRP A 51 9.09 13.05 25.02
CA TRP A 51 8.05 12.82 26.04
C TRP A 51 6.64 12.99 25.45
N ARG A 52 6.32 12.24 24.40
CA ARG A 52 5.01 12.21 23.75
C ARG A 52 4.52 10.77 23.64
N ASN A 53 3.25 10.55 23.99
CA ASN A 53 2.60 9.24 24.00
C ASN A 53 1.32 9.21 23.15
N GLU A 54 1.02 10.28 22.43
CA GLU A 54 -0.16 10.31 21.58
C GLU A 54 -0.04 9.20 20.51
N PRO A 55 -1.11 8.46 20.27
CA PRO A 55 -1.10 7.43 19.25
C PRO A 55 -0.87 8.04 17.86
N LEU A 56 0.02 7.43 17.10
CA LEU A 56 0.38 7.89 15.75
C LEU A 56 -0.53 7.27 14.69
N PRO A 57 -0.78 7.98 13.57
CA PRO A 57 -1.57 7.44 12.46
C PRO A 57 -0.90 6.23 11.81
N GLY A 58 -1.73 5.35 11.25
CA GLY A 58 -1.27 4.31 10.34
C GLY A 58 -0.82 4.93 9.02
N ILE A 59 0.20 4.35 8.40
CA ILE A 59 0.77 4.83 7.14
C ILE A 59 0.93 3.71 6.11
N SER A 60 0.84 4.08 4.84
CA SER A 60 1.23 3.22 3.72
C SER A 60 1.84 4.04 2.60
N ILE A 61 2.80 3.44 1.89
CA ILE A 61 3.51 4.05 0.77
C ILE A 61 3.52 3.05 -0.39
N GLY A 62 3.26 3.54 -1.58
CA GLY A 62 3.38 2.80 -2.83
C GLY A 62 4.21 3.57 -3.85
N HIS A 63 4.72 2.85 -4.85
CA HIS A 63 5.49 3.42 -5.97
C HIS A 63 5.07 2.77 -7.28
N CYS A 64 4.87 3.58 -8.30
CA CYS A 64 4.58 3.11 -9.64
C CYS A 64 5.25 4.02 -10.66
N GLU A 65 6.20 3.49 -11.42
CA GLU A 65 6.78 4.11 -12.61
C GLU A 65 7.08 5.63 -12.49
N GLY A 66 7.79 6.02 -11.42
CA GLY A 66 8.17 7.40 -11.14
C GLY A 66 7.15 8.19 -10.33
N TRP A 67 6.03 7.59 -9.97
CA TRP A 67 5.06 8.12 -9.02
C TRP A 67 5.27 7.53 -7.63
N ALA A 68 5.03 8.32 -6.62
CA ALA A 68 4.87 7.87 -5.24
C ALA A 68 3.44 8.17 -4.79
N VAL A 69 2.86 7.25 -4.02
CA VAL A 69 1.57 7.43 -3.37
C VAL A 69 1.73 7.18 -1.88
N CYS A 70 1.01 7.94 -1.08
CA CYS A 70 1.05 7.82 0.37
C CYS A 70 -0.36 7.97 0.93
N ALA A 71 -0.66 7.19 1.96
CA ALA A 71 -1.91 7.30 2.69
C ALA A 71 -1.65 7.28 4.20
N LEU A 72 -2.43 8.07 4.93
CA LEU A 72 -2.50 8.08 6.38
C LEU A 72 -3.92 7.75 6.81
N VAL A 73 -4.05 7.11 7.96
CA VAL A 73 -5.33 6.80 8.61
C VAL A 73 -5.23 7.12 10.08
N GLU A 74 -6.35 7.45 10.70
CA GLU A 74 -6.43 7.73 12.13
C GLU A 74 -5.79 6.62 12.99
N PRO A 75 -5.24 6.97 14.16
CA PRO A 75 -4.69 6.00 15.09
C PRO A 75 -5.68 4.87 15.41
N GLY A 76 -5.17 3.65 15.54
CA GLY A 76 -5.98 2.46 15.77
C GLY A 76 -6.46 1.76 14.51
N TYR A 77 -6.10 2.30 13.33
CA TYR A 77 -6.36 1.64 12.03
C TYR A 77 -5.06 1.33 11.28
N TRP A 78 -5.14 0.32 10.45
CA TRP A 78 -4.13 0.01 9.44
C TRP A 78 -4.63 0.42 8.07
N ILE A 79 -3.70 0.85 7.20
CA ILE A 79 -4.01 1.29 5.85
C ILE A 79 -3.00 0.71 4.87
N GLY A 80 -3.46 0.43 3.67
CA GLY A 80 -2.63 0.06 2.52
C GLY A 80 -3.03 0.88 1.31
N ILE A 81 -2.06 1.40 0.59
CA ILE A 81 -2.25 2.08 -0.69
C ILE A 81 -1.36 1.45 -1.75
N ASP A 82 -1.93 1.20 -2.91
CA ASP A 82 -1.19 0.79 -4.08
C ASP A 82 -1.65 1.56 -5.32
N ALA A 83 -0.75 1.71 -6.29
CA ALA A 83 -1.04 2.40 -7.53
C ALA A 83 -0.32 1.73 -8.70
N GLU A 84 -1.00 1.66 -9.84
CA GLU A 84 -0.48 1.13 -11.09
C GLU A 84 -0.93 1.96 -12.28
N LYS A 85 -0.11 2.03 -13.34
CA LYS A 85 -0.51 2.69 -14.57
C LYS A 85 -1.76 2.04 -15.15
N LYS A 86 -2.79 2.85 -15.46
CA LYS A 86 -4.07 2.32 -16.00
C LYS A 86 -3.94 1.62 -17.35
N ASN A 87 -2.88 1.91 -18.10
CA ASN A 87 -2.58 1.26 -19.37
C ASN A 87 -1.63 0.04 -19.23
N ARG A 88 -1.16 -0.26 -18.00
CA ARG A 88 -0.38 -1.46 -17.75
C ARG A 88 -1.23 -2.69 -17.99
N GLN A 89 -0.70 -3.62 -18.75
CA GLN A 89 -1.33 -4.91 -19.01
C GLN A 89 -0.65 -5.99 -18.16
N ILE A 90 -1.45 -6.75 -17.45
CA ILE A 90 -1.00 -7.98 -16.79
C ILE A 90 -1.24 -9.11 -17.79
N GLN A 91 -0.19 -9.87 -18.08
CA GLN A 91 -0.28 -10.98 -19.00
C GLN A 91 -1.09 -12.13 -18.39
N SER A 92 -1.82 -12.87 -19.20
CA SER A 92 -2.72 -13.94 -18.74
C SER A 92 -2.00 -15.04 -17.95
N ASN A 93 -0.73 -15.32 -18.25
CA ASN A 93 0.08 -16.28 -17.50
C ASN A 93 0.34 -15.86 -16.03
N ALA A 94 0.13 -14.58 -15.70
CA ALA A 94 0.27 -14.09 -14.35
C ALA A 94 -1.06 -14.12 -13.55
N PHE A 95 -2.19 -14.40 -14.19
CA PHE A 95 -3.50 -14.38 -13.50
C PHE A 95 -3.59 -15.45 -12.41
N GLU A 96 -3.00 -16.62 -12.62
CA GLU A 96 -2.94 -17.68 -11.60
C GLU A 96 -2.13 -17.30 -10.36
N MET A 97 -1.27 -16.29 -10.44
CA MET A 97 -0.53 -15.77 -9.29
C MET A 97 -1.38 -14.86 -8.40
N MET A 98 -2.49 -14.33 -8.93
CA MET A 98 -3.31 -13.35 -8.24
C MET A 98 -4.75 -13.80 -8.00
N ALA A 99 -5.21 -14.85 -8.67
CA ALA A 99 -6.60 -15.31 -8.61
C ALA A 99 -6.72 -16.84 -8.70
N LYS A 100 -7.86 -17.37 -8.28
CA LYS A 100 -8.24 -18.78 -8.38
C LYS A 100 -9.75 -18.92 -8.54
N GLY A 101 -10.20 -20.09 -8.99
CA GLY A 101 -11.63 -20.41 -9.12
C GLY A 101 -12.38 -19.44 -10.03
N GLU A 102 -13.54 -18.96 -9.59
CA GLU A 102 -14.40 -18.07 -10.37
C GLU A 102 -13.73 -16.72 -10.69
N GLU A 103 -12.94 -16.17 -9.78
CA GLU A 103 -12.20 -14.94 -10.01
C GLU A 103 -11.16 -15.09 -11.14
N LEU A 104 -10.49 -16.25 -11.22
CA LEU A 104 -9.55 -16.54 -12.30
C LEU A 104 -10.30 -16.64 -13.64
N ASN A 105 -11.43 -17.33 -13.68
CA ASN A 105 -12.27 -17.42 -14.89
C ASN A 105 -12.74 -16.02 -15.34
N PHE A 106 -13.18 -15.19 -14.39
CA PHE A 106 -13.56 -13.80 -14.67
C PHE A 106 -12.40 -13.00 -15.28
N LEU A 107 -11.18 -13.15 -14.76
CA LEU A 107 -9.99 -12.45 -15.28
C LEU A 107 -9.60 -12.90 -16.69
N ILE A 108 -9.76 -14.20 -16.99
CA ILE A 108 -9.49 -14.73 -18.33
C ILE A 108 -10.44 -14.09 -19.35
N GLU A 109 -11.70 -13.94 -19.01
CA GLU A 109 -12.72 -13.30 -19.87
C GLU A 109 -12.60 -11.77 -19.90
N ASN A 110 -12.14 -11.15 -18.80
CA ASN A 110 -12.09 -9.71 -18.58
C ASN A 110 -10.68 -9.21 -18.24
N SER A 111 -9.69 -9.51 -19.08
CA SER A 111 -8.28 -9.23 -18.81
C SER A 111 -7.95 -7.76 -18.47
N LYS A 112 -8.75 -6.81 -18.95
CA LYS A 112 -8.62 -5.38 -18.62
C LYS A 112 -8.88 -5.08 -17.14
N MET A 113 -9.58 -5.95 -16.44
CA MET A 113 -9.83 -5.82 -15.00
C MET A 113 -8.65 -6.26 -14.14
N ALA A 114 -7.69 -6.99 -14.71
CA ALA A 114 -6.58 -7.58 -13.96
C ALA A 114 -5.77 -6.52 -13.21
N ILE A 115 -5.50 -5.37 -13.82
CA ILE A 115 -4.73 -4.31 -13.17
C ILE A 115 -5.47 -3.73 -11.95
N LYS A 116 -6.78 -3.54 -12.05
CA LYS A 116 -7.62 -3.04 -10.95
C LYS A 116 -7.66 -4.04 -9.79
N ILE A 117 -7.87 -5.32 -10.09
CA ILE A 117 -7.90 -6.38 -9.09
C ILE A 117 -6.53 -6.55 -8.42
N TRP A 118 -5.45 -6.51 -9.21
CA TRP A 118 -4.08 -6.56 -8.69
C TRP A 118 -3.81 -5.42 -7.71
N THR A 119 -4.05 -4.17 -8.12
CA THR A 119 -3.83 -2.97 -7.29
C THR A 119 -4.65 -3.03 -5.99
N ALA A 120 -5.89 -3.52 -6.06
CA ALA A 120 -6.74 -3.70 -4.88
C ALA A 120 -6.17 -4.74 -3.91
N LYS A 121 -5.72 -5.89 -4.42
CA LYS A 121 -5.11 -6.95 -3.58
C LYS A 121 -3.78 -6.52 -2.96
N GLU A 122 -2.95 -5.78 -3.68
CA GLU A 122 -1.72 -5.19 -3.14
C GLU A 122 -2.03 -4.17 -2.02
N ALA A 123 -3.08 -3.37 -2.16
CA ALA A 123 -3.53 -2.47 -1.11
C ALA A 123 -3.98 -3.25 0.15
N VAL A 124 -4.71 -4.37 -0.02
CA VAL A 124 -5.09 -5.25 1.08
C VAL A 124 -3.85 -5.84 1.76
N GLN A 125 -2.90 -6.41 1.01
CA GLN A 125 -1.66 -6.96 1.57
C GLN A 125 -0.91 -5.95 2.43
N LYS A 126 -0.88 -4.68 2.00
CA LYS A 126 -0.25 -3.58 2.74
C LYS A 126 -1.04 -3.21 3.99
N ALA A 127 -2.39 -3.18 3.92
CA ALA A 127 -3.26 -2.92 5.07
C ALA A 127 -3.15 -4.02 6.13
N GLU A 128 -3.02 -5.29 5.70
CA GLU A 128 -2.81 -6.42 6.60
C GLU A 128 -1.39 -6.47 7.20
N LYS A 129 -0.46 -5.65 6.70
CA LYS A 129 0.95 -5.59 7.10
C LYS A 129 1.71 -6.91 6.93
N LEU A 130 1.18 -7.82 6.16
CA LEU A 130 1.75 -9.14 5.90
C LEU A 130 2.59 -9.19 4.62
N GLY A 131 2.44 -8.19 3.74
CA GLY A 131 3.14 -8.15 2.46
C GLY A 131 2.90 -9.45 1.67
N MET A 132 3.96 -10.00 1.08
CA MET A 132 3.87 -11.24 0.29
C MET A 132 3.55 -12.50 1.10
N HIS A 133 3.51 -12.46 2.44
CA HIS A 133 3.05 -13.58 3.25
C HIS A 133 1.54 -13.79 3.15
N LEU A 134 0.78 -12.77 2.75
CA LEU A 134 -0.61 -12.93 2.36
C LEU A 134 -0.66 -13.17 0.84
N ASN A 135 -0.94 -14.41 0.44
CA ASN A 135 -0.97 -14.76 -0.98
C ASN A 135 -2.14 -14.04 -1.68
N PRO A 136 -1.90 -13.28 -2.77
CA PRO A 136 -2.97 -12.59 -3.51
C PRO A 136 -4.11 -13.50 -3.96
N ARG A 137 -3.82 -14.77 -4.28
CA ARG A 137 -4.82 -15.76 -4.67
C ARG A 137 -5.84 -16.07 -3.57
N ASP A 138 -5.47 -15.85 -2.31
CA ASP A 138 -6.31 -16.13 -1.16
C ASP A 138 -7.10 -14.92 -0.66
N ILE A 139 -6.85 -13.75 -1.27
CA ILE A 139 -7.59 -12.52 -0.97
C ILE A 139 -8.89 -12.52 -1.76
N ASN A 140 -10.02 -12.69 -1.04
CA ASN A 140 -11.34 -12.36 -1.57
C ASN A 140 -11.66 -10.90 -1.22
N LEU A 141 -11.70 -10.03 -2.23
CA LEU A 141 -11.87 -8.58 -2.03
C LEU A 141 -13.21 -8.21 -1.36
N ASP A 142 -14.24 -9.07 -1.44
CA ASP A 142 -15.52 -8.84 -0.77
C ASP A 142 -15.41 -8.84 0.77
N ASN A 143 -14.35 -9.45 1.30
CA ASN A 143 -14.10 -9.51 2.74
C ASN A 143 -13.32 -8.28 3.27
N TYR A 144 -12.96 -7.34 2.40
CA TYR A 144 -12.12 -6.20 2.75
C TYR A 144 -12.77 -4.88 2.37
N LYS A 145 -12.47 -3.84 3.14
CA LYS A 145 -12.81 -2.48 2.76
C LYS A 145 -11.76 -1.99 1.78
N VAL A 146 -12.16 -1.84 0.52
CA VAL A 146 -11.28 -1.36 -0.55
C VAL A 146 -12.02 -0.30 -1.35
N GLU A 147 -11.38 0.84 -1.53
CA GLU A 147 -11.79 1.87 -2.47
C GLU A 147 -10.77 1.99 -3.59
N SER A 148 -11.25 2.09 -4.82
CA SER A 148 -10.40 2.27 -5.99
C SER A 148 -10.87 3.45 -6.83
N PHE A 149 -9.94 4.27 -7.28
CA PHE A 149 -10.21 5.44 -8.09
C PHE A 149 -9.11 5.66 -9.13
N ILE A 150 -9.36 6.55 -10.07
CA ILE A 150 -8.38 6.97 -11.06
C ILE A 150 -7.89 8.37 -10.67
N HIS A 151 -6.57 8.52 -10.61
CA HIS A 151 -5.90 9.79 -10.48
C HIS A 151 -4.90 9.93 -11.62
N ASP A 152 -5.10 10.92 -12.48
CA ASP A 152 -4.35 11.07 -13.73
C ASP A 152 -4.39 9.79 -14.58
N ASP A 153 -3.25 9.14 -14.77
CA ASP A 153 -3.11 7.90 -15.52
C ASP A 153 -2.86 6.66 -14.62
N LEU A 154 -3.16 6.80 -13.32
CA LEU A 154 -3.02 5.73 -12.33
C LEU A 154 -4.37 5.15 -11.93
N PHE A 155 -4.44 3.84 -11.79
CA PHE A 155 -5.35 3.19 -10.87
C PHE A 155 -4.75 3.24 -9.47
N VAL A 156 -5.52 3.73 -8.51
CA VAL A 156 -5.14 3.78 -7.11
C VAL A 156 -6.15 2.98 -6.31
N SER A 157 -5.68 2.12 -5.43
CA SER A 157 -6.53 1.41 -4.47
C SER A 157 -6.05 1.68 -3.05
N VAL A 158 -7.01 1.87 -2.16
CA VAL A 158 -6.80 2.06 -0.73
C VAL A 158 -7.61 1.03 0.02
N SER A 159 -6.99 0.34 0.96
CA SER A 159 -7.64 -0.60 1.87
C SER A 159 -7.34 -0.20 3.31
N TRP A 160 -8.30 -0.36 4.20
CA TRP A 160 -8.09 -0.07 5.62
C TRP A 160 -8.93 -0.99 6.50
N ARG A 161 -8.45 -1.18 7.72
CA ARG A 161 -9.13 -1.96 8.75
C ARG A 161 -8.74 -1.47 10.14
N LYS A 162 -9.55 -1.81 11.13
CA LYS A 162 -9.19 -1.56 12.52
C LYS A 162 -8.04 -2.47 12.96
N ALA A 163 -7.07 -1.91 13.65
CA ALA A 163 -5.93 -2.67 14.14
C ALA A 163 -6.38 -3.68 15.20
N GLY A 164 -5.90 -4.93 15.10
CA GLY A 164 -6.21 -5.99 16.09
C GLY A 164 -7.56 -6.67 15.92
N GLU A 165 -8.38 -6.31 14.94
CA GLU A 165 -9.55 -7.11 14.55
C GLU A 165 -9.11 -8.18 13.54
N ASN A 166 -9.31 -9.46 13.85
CA ASN A 166 -9.12 -10.60 12.95
C ASN A 166 -10.43 -10.98 12.28
#